data_dce96b0f9dc33932449fadf6d4e7c1d0
#
_entry.id   dce96b0f9dc33932449fadf6d4e7c1d0
#
_cell.length_a   1.000
_cell.length_b   1.000
_cell.length_c   1.000
_cell.angle_alpha   90.00
_cell.angle_beta   90.00
_cell.angle_gamma   90.00
#
_symmetry.space_group_name_H-M   'P 1'
#
loop_
_entity.id
_entity.type
_entity.pdbx_description
1 polymer ?
#
loop_
_entity_poly.entity_id
_entity_poly.type
_entity_poly.pdbx_seq_one_letter_code
_entity_poly.pdbx_strand_id
1 'polypeptide(L)'
;MVTENELIDKITAYMQNNATLCPLVFDEHNLVYDYVRQGLLNIAYFFIEQTQKAFASLKVEDIVLAGGIASYIYNDQTDIDLGIVVCPETDGYNPDMVQHMLRYVNRAFPQKGYRFNLFARNIDYGLVEPSHFFSGSRVYSLSENRWRQMPVHREFTYSPQELFEYY
;
A
#
# COMPACT_ATOMS: atom_id res chain seq x y z
N MET A 1 -18.31 25.95 3.10
CA MET A 1 -18.51 25.59 1.68
C MET A 1 -17.12 25.66 1.04
N VAL A 2 -16.65 24.59 0.46
CA VAL A 2 -15.33 24.55 -0.21
C VAL A 2 -15.46 25.37 -1.48
N THR A 3 -14.53 26.30 -1.71
CA THR A 3 -14.51 27.14 -2.91
C THR A 3 -13.90 26.37 -4.09
N GLU A 4 -14.22 26.80 -5.31
CA GLU A 4 -13.63 26.25 -6.54
C GLU A 4 -12.08 26.29 -6.48
N ASN A 5 -11.51 27.41 -6.08
CA ASN A 5 -10.05 27.57 -5.95
C ASN A 5 -9.45 26.56 -4.94
N GLU A 6 -10.09 26.35 -3.79
CA GLU A 6 -9.63 25.37 -2.81
C GLU A 6 -9.67 23.93 -3.36
N LEU A 7 -10.62 23.63 -4.25
CA LEU A 7 -10.70 22.32 -4.88
C LEU A 7 -9.64 22.14 -5.95
N ILE A 8 -9.41 23.16 -6.78
CA ILE A 8 -8.36 23.18 -7.80
C ILE A 8 -6.98 23.04 -7.13
N ASP A 9 -6.75 23.76 -6.02
CA ASP A 9 -5.49 23.67 -5.26
C ASP A 9 -5.26 22.24 -4.72
N LYS A 10 -6.30 21.58 -4.23
CA LYS A 10 -6.23 20.17 -3.81
C LYS A 10 -5.91 19.24 -4.98
N ILE A 11 -6.59 19.40 -6.11
CA ILE A 11 -6.31 18.61 -7.33
C ILE A 11 -4.85 18.82 -7.76
N THR A 12 -4.39 20.06 -7.77
CA THR A 12 -3.01 20.42 -8.11
C THR A 12 -2.00 19.72 -7.20
N ALA A 13 -2.26 19.71 -5.88
CA ALA A 13 -1.41 19.03 -4.92
C ALA A 13 -1.32 17.51 -5.15
N TYR A 14 -2.43 16.88 -5.58
CA TYR A 14 -2.44 15.47 -5.94
C TYR A 14 -1.76 15.15 -7.27
N MET A 15 -1.62 16.14 -8.15
CA MET A 15 -0.98 15.99 -9.46
C MET A 15 0.52 16.32 -9.45
N GLN A 16 1.08 16.73 -8.32
CA GLN A 16 2.51 17.03 -8.23
C GLN A 16 3.32 15.79 -7.85
N ASN A 17 4.37 15.53 -8.63
CA ASN A 17 5.39 14.58 -8.22
C ASN A 17 6.35 15.26 -7.24
N ASN A 18 6.70 14.56 -6.17
CA ASN A 18 7.83 14.93 -5.32
C ASN A 18 9.14 14.61 -6.05
N ALA A 19 10.20 15.34 -5.73
CA ALA A 19 11.53 15.10 -6.32
C ALA A 19 12.13 13.74 -5.90
N THR A 20 11.80 13.28 -4.68
CA THR A 20 12.28 12.03 -4.09
C THR A 20 11.11 11.20 -3.58
N LEU A 21 11.35 9.93 -3.31
CA LEU A 21 10.45 9.11 -2.51
C LEU A 21 10.32 9.68 -1.10
N CYS A 22 9.29 9.25 -0.36
CA CYS A 22 9.02 9.77 0.98
C CYS A 22 10.24 9.60 1.91
N PRO A 23 10.91 10.69 2.34
CA PRO A 23 12.14 10.61 3.11
C PRO A 23 11.95 10.10 4.55
N LEU A 24 10.70 9.95 5.01
CA LEU A 24 10.39 9.28 6.27
C LEU A 24 10.42 7.75 6.15
N VAL A 25 10.27 7.24 4.93
CA VAL A 25 10.14 5.80 4.64
C VAL A 25 11.37 5.27 3.94
N PHE A 26 11.92 6.04 2.98
CA PHE A 26 13.01 5.63 2.10
C PHE A 26 14.27 6.43 2.34
N ASP A 27 15.41 5.76 2.27
CA ASP A 27 16.74 6.35 2.35
C ASP A 27 17.17 6.97 0.99
N GLU A 28 18.40 7.48 0.94
CA GLU A 28 19.02 8.08 -0.23
C GLU A 28 19.26 7.09 -1.39
N HIS A 29 19.22 5.78 -1.10
CA HIS A 29 19.34 4.70 -2.08
C HIS A 29 17.97 4.16 -2.52
N ASN A 30 16.88 4.82 -2.09
CA ASN A 30 15.50 4.38 -2.32
C ASN A 30 15.16 3.01 -1.69
N LEU A 31 15.84 2.64 -0.62
CA LEU A 31 15.51 1.48 0.19
C LEU A 31 14.71 1.91 1.41
N VAL A 32 13.79 1.07 1.86
CA VAL A 32 13.04 1.31 3.08
C VAL A 32 14.00 1.25 4.28
N TYR A 33 13.97 2.29 5.15
CA TYR A 33 14.79 2.26 6.37
C TYR A 33 14.52 1.01 7.19
N ASP A 34 15.56 0.41 7.76
CA ASP A 34 15.45 -0.84 8.52
C ASP A 34 14.43 -0.77 9.65
N TYR A 35 14.38 0.34 10.39
CA TYR A 35 13.44 0.51 11.50
C TYR A 35 11.98 0.62 11.00
N VAL A 36 11.74 1.22 9.83
CA VAL A 36 10.42 1.29 9.18
C VAL A 36 10.02 -0.09 8.71
N ARG A 37 10.92 -0.75 7.99
CA ARG A 37 10.74 -2.11 7.49
C ARG A 37 10.39 -3.08 8.61
N GLN A 38 11.16 -3.06 9.70
CA GLN A 38 10.92 -3.93 10.85
C GLN A 38 9.58 -3.66 11.51
N GLY A 39 9.20 -2.38 11.64
CA GLY A 39 7.90 -1.99 12.18
C GLY A 39 6.73 -2.52 11.33
N LEU A 40 6.80 -2.36 10.02
CA LEU A 40 5.77 -2.85 9.09
C LEU A 40 5.71 -4.39 9.06
N LEU A 41 6.85 -5.07 9.07
CA LEU A 41 6.92 -6.53 9.15
C LEU A 41 6.29 -7.06 10.45
N ASN A 42 6.52 -6.41 11.58
CA ASN A 42 5.91 -6.82 12.86
C ASN A 42 4.38 -6.72 12.82
N ILE A 43 3.84 -5.66 12.21
CA ILE A 43 2.40 -5.51 12.00
C ILE A 43 1.86 -6.63 11.09
N ALA A 44 2.54 -6.89 9.98
CA ALA A 44 2.15 -7.94 9.05
C ALA A 44 2.20 -9.33 9.71
N TYR A 45 3.25 -9.66 10.44
CA TYR A 45 3.37 -10.96 11.12
C TYR A 45 2.31 -11.15 12.20
N PHE A 46 2.00 -10.09 12.96
CA PHE A 46 0.89 -10.16 13.90
C PHE A 46 -0.43 -10.48 13.19
N PHE A 47 -0.71 -9.80 12.09
CA PHE A 47 -1.93 -10.05 11.32
C PHE A 47 -1.96 -11.46 10.69
N ILE A 48 -0.83 -11.93 10.15
CA ILE A 48 -0.67 -13.29 9.61
C ILE A 48 -0.97 -14.32 10.71
N GLU A 49 -0.38 -14.16 11.89
CA GLU A 49 -0.60 -15.08 13.03
C GLU A 49 -2.08 -15.16 13.42
N GLN A 50 -2.77 -14.00 13.52
CA GLN A 50 -4.20 -14.01 13.83
C GLN A 50 -5.02 -14.68 12.71
N THR A 51 -4.66 -14.46 11.45
CA THR A 51 -5.31 -15.07 10.30
C THR A 51 -5.12 -16.59 10.28
N GLN A 52 -3.90 -17.06 10.56
CA GLN A 52 -3.57 -18.49 10.59
C GLN A 52 -4.24 -19.26 11.72
N LYS A 53 -4.69 -18.59 12.77
CA LYS A 53 -5.56 -19.22 13.80
C LYS A 53 -6.89 -19.71 13.22
N ALA A 54 -7.41 -19.00 12.21
CA ALA A 54 -8.66 -19.40 11.52
C ALA A 54 -8.37 -20.19 10.24
N PHE A 55 -7.23 -19.98 9.60
CA PHE A 55 -6.85 -20.55 8.31
C PHE A 55 -5.41 -21.07 8.37
N ALA A 56 -5.19 -22.19 9.06
CA ALA A 56 -3.85 -22.71 9.40
C ALA A 56 -2.97 -23.01 8.17
N SER A 57 -3.58 -23.31 7.00
CA SER A 57 -2.86 -23.60 5.76
C SER A 57 -2.52 -22.36 4.92
N LEU A 58 -2.82 -21.15 5.40
CA LEU A 58 -2.50 -19.93 4.68
C LEU A 58 -1.00 -19.78 4.49
N LYS A 59 -0.56 -19.77 3.23
CA LYS A 59 0.84 -19.52 2.84
C LYS A 59 0.98 -18.07 2.38
N VAL A 60 1.90 -17.35 2.98
CA VAL A 60 2.28 -16.00 2.60
C VAL A 60 3.48 -16.06 1.67
N GLU A 61 3.36 -15.43 0.50
CA GLU A 61 4.40 -15.37 -0.50
C GLU A 61 5.33 -14.18 -0.26
N ASP A 62 4.76 -13.02 0.07
CA ASP A 62 5.51 -11.80 0.33
C ASP A 62 4.73 -10.83 1.22
N ILE A 63 5.44 -9.87 1.80
CA ILE A 63 4.88 -8.71 2.48
C ILE A 63 5.40 -7.49 1.73
N VAL A 64 4.50 -6.64 1.26
CA VAL A 64 4.83 -5.55 0.34
C VAL A 64 4.32 -4.21 0.83
N LEU A 65 5.08 -3.16 0.49
CA LEU A 65 4.67 -1.77 0.60
C LEU A 65 4.29 -1.28 -0.79
N ALA A 66 3.11 -0.66 -0.91
CA ALA A 66 2.56 -0.22 -2.20
C ALA A 66 1.89 1.15 -2.10
N GLY A 67 1.12 1.50 -3.09
CA GLY A 67 0.29 2.71 -3.10
C GLY A 67 1.04 4.02 -3.23
N GLY A 68 0.40 5.08 -2.74
CA GLY A 68 0.91 6.45 -2.85
C GLY A 68 2.24 6.66 -2.13
N ILE A 69 2.41 6.05 -0.95
CA ILE A 69 3.64 6.17 -0.16
C ILE A 69 4.86 5.57 -0.85
N ALA A 70 4.64 4.52 -1.66
CA ALA A 70 5.67 3.89 -2.48
C ALA A 70 5.84 4.56 -3.87
N SER A 71 5.55 5.84 -3.97
CA SER A 71 5.58 6.59 -5.22
C SER A 71 6.08 8.01 -5.01
N TYR A 72 6.16 8.78 -6.08
CA TYR A 72 6.50 10.22 -6.05
C TYR A 72 5.30 11.13 -5.80
N ILE A 73 4.08 10.59 -5.67
CA ILE A 73 2.85 11.38 -5.48
C ILE A 73 2.31 11.33 -4.04
N TYR A 74 3.16 11.08 -3.07
CA TYR A 74 2.79 11.12 -1.64
C TYR A 74 2.64 12.55 -1.12
N ASN A 75 1.86 12.70 -0.07
CA ASN A 75 1.73 13.91 0.74
C ASN A 75 1.63 13.54 2.24
N ASP A 76 1.37 14.53 3.09
CA ASP A 76 1.30 14.31 4.55
C ASP A 76 0.12 13.45 5.01
N GLN A 77 -0.90 13.29 4.17
CA GLN A 77 -2.09 12.49 4.44
C GLN A 77 -2.05 11.09 3.78
N THR A 78 -1.01 10.81 2.99
CA THR A 78 -0.90 9.52 2.28
C THR A 78 -0.77 8.37 3.27
N ASP A 79 -1.67 7.40 3.17
CA ASP A 79 -1.66 6.19 3.97
C ASP A 79 -0.49 5.27 3.60
N ILE A 80 -0.18 4.33 4.49
CA ILE A 80 0.80 3.27 4.24
C ILE A 80 0.03 2.02 3.84
N ASP A 81 0.11 1.64 2.59
CA ASP A 81 -0.53 0.43 2.05
C ASP A 81 0.38 -0.78 2.24
N LEU A 82 0.04 -1.64 3.19
CA LEU A 82 0.77 -2.84 3.57
C LEU A 82 0.03 -4.08 3.06
N GLY A 83 0.51 -4.66 1.98
CA GLY A 83 -0.06 -5.87 1.39
C GLY A 83 0.62 -7.15 1.89
N ILE A 84 -0.19 -8.12 2.28
CA ILE A 84 0.27 -9.47 2.60
C ILE A 84 -0.14 -10.37 1.45
N VAL A 85 0.82 -10.72 0.62
CA VAL A 85 0.60 -11.49 -0.61
C VAL A 85 0.44 -12.95 -0.28
N VAL A 86 -0.73 -13.49 -0.59
CA VAL A 86 -1.12 -14.87 -0.28
C VAL A 86 -0.87 -15.74 -1.50
N CYS A 87 -0.22 -16.89 -1.29
CA CYS A 87 -0.04 -17.88 -2.34
C CYS A 87 -1.40 -18.50 -2.74
N PRO A 88 -1.80 -18.40 -4.03
CA PRO A 88 -3.08 -18.95 -4.49
C PRO A 88 -3.11 -20.50 -4.49
N GLU A 89 -1.93 -21.14 -4.47
CA GLU A 89 -1.75 -22.60 -4.47
C GLU A 89 -1.66 -23.18 -3.05
N THR A 90 -2.39 -22.59 -2.11
CA THR A 90 -2.48 -23.15 -0.76
C THR A 90 -3.24 -24.49 -0.82
N ASP A 91 -2.61 -25.59 -0.38
CA ASP A 91 -3.14 -26.93 -0.45
C ASP A 91 -4.57 -27.01 0.11
N GLY A 92 -5.50 -27.50 -0.72
CA GLY A 92 -6.91 -27.67 -0.36
C GLY A 92 -7.82 -26.48 -0.62
N TYR A 93 -7.31 -25.39 -1.20
CA TYR A 93 -8.11 -24.22 -1.58
C TYR A 93 -8.12 -24.05 -3.09
N ASN A 94 -9.31 -23.91 -3.67
CA ASN A 94 -9.44 -23.43 -5.02
C ASN A 94 -9.43 -21.87 -5.04
N PRO A 95 -9.22 -21.23 -6.20
CA PRO A 95 -9.14 -19.76 -6.31
C PRO A 95 -10.37 -19.03 -5.74
N ASP A 96 -11.57 -19.59 -5.91
CA ASP A 96 -12.80 -18.98 -5.40
C ASP A 96 -12.84 -19.01 -3.86
N MET A 97 -12.38 -20.10 -3.24
CA MET A 97 -12.26 -20.19 -1.79
C MET A 97 -11.26 -19.19 -1.24
N VAL A 98 -10.12 -19.00 -1.91
CA VAL A 98 -9.11 -18.00 -1.53
C VAL A 98 -9.72 -16.60 -1.59
N GLN A 99 -10.44 -16.26 -2.65
CA GLN A 99 -11.15 -14.99 -2.80
C GLN A 99 -12.15 -14.73 -1.66
N HIS A 100 -12.95 -15.77 -1.31
CA HIS A 100 -13.91 -15.66 -0.21
C HIS A 100 -13.21 -15.48 1.14
N MET A 101 -12.13 -16.22 1.38
CA MET A 101 -11.31 -16.10 2.57
C MET A 101 -10.71 -14.69 2.71
N LEU A 102 -10.11 -14.14 1.65
CA LEU A 102 -9.55 -12.79 1.62
C LEU A 102 -10.60 -11.75 1.99
N ARG A 103 -11.80 -11.85 1.39
CA ARG A 103 -12.89 -10.92 1.71
C ARG A 103 -13.36 -11.03 3.16
N TYR A 104 -13.45 -12.24 3.68
CA TYR A 104 -13.87 -12.50 5.06
C TYR A 104 -12.84 -11.94 6.05
N VAL A 105 -11.57 -12.31 5.89
CA VAL A 105 -10.49 -11.86 6.78
C VAL A 105 -10.35 -10.34 6.74
N ASN A 106 -10.31 -9.76 5.55
CA ASN A 106 -10.17 -8.32 5.39
C ASN A 106 -11.37 -7.52 5.96
N ARG A 107 -12.53 -8.15 6.11
CA ARG A 107 -13.69 -7.55 6.79
C ARG A 107 -13.71 -7.78 8.30
N ALA A 108 -13.25 -8.95 8.75
CA ALA A 108 -13.28 -9.33 10.15
C ALA A 108 -12.26 -8.57 10.99
N PHE A 109 -11.13 -8.17 10.38
CA PHE A 109 -10.09 -7.41 11.06
C PHE A 109 -10.16 -5.94 10.63
N PRO A 110 -10.25 -5.00 11.57
CA PRO A 110 -10.22 -3.58 11.24
C PRO A 110 -8.86 -3.23 10.62
N GLN A 111 -8.89 -2.88 9.34
CA GLN A 111 -7.69 -2.59 8.54
C GLN A 111 -7.29 -1.12 8.61
N LYS A 112 -8.16 -0.29 9.17
CA LYS A 112 -7.96 1.16 9.25
C LYS A 112 -7.87 1.63 10.69
N GLY A 113 -6.99 2.57 10.95
CA GLY A 113 -6.90 3.23 12.24
C GLY A 113 -5.64 2.94 13.05
N TYR A 114 -4.77 2.06 12.62
CA TYR A 114 -3.45 1.94 13.22
C TYR A 114 -2.58 3.10 12.73
N ARG A 115 -2.18 3.95 13.65
CA ARG A 115 -1.20 4.98 13.35
C ARG A 115 0.19 4.47 13.69
N PHE A 116 1.07 4.50 12.73
CA PHE A 116 2.47 4.26 12.96
C PHE A 116 3.03 5.49 13.66
N ASN A 117 3.43 5.36 14.93
CA ASN A 117 3.79 6.47 15.81
C ASN A 117 4.87 7.41 15.24
N LEU A 118 5.76 6.91 14.40
CA LEU A 118 6.84 7.71 13.78
C LEU A 118 6.33 8.69 12.73
N PHE A 119 5.22 8.38 12.04
CA PHE A 119 4.74 9.16 10.90
C PHE A 119 3.36 9.75 11.09
N ALA A 120 2.66 9.41 12.18
CA ALA A 120 1.26 9.74 12.40
C ALA A 120 0.34 9.39 11.19
N ARG A 121 0.74 8.40 10.37
CA ARG A 121 0.03 7.93 9.19
C ARG A 121 -0.82 6.71 9.51
N ASN A 122 -1.94 6.58 8.83
CA ASN A 122 -2.72 5.35 8.87
C ASN A 122 -1.95 4.24 8.13
N ILE A 123 -2.11 3.02 8.62
CA ILE A 123 -1.61 1.84 7.94
C ILE A 123 -2.83 1.04 7.50
N ASP A 124 -3.02 0.94 6.20
CA ASP A 124 -4.01 0.07 5.59
C ASP A 124 -3.33 -1.25 5.26
N TYR A 125 -3.67 -2.31 6.00
CA TYR A 125 -3.06 -3.63 5.82
C TYR A 125 -4.12 -4.67 5.50
N GLY A 126 -3.75 -5.67 4.72
CA GLY A 126 -4.65 -6.76 4.38
C GLY A 126 -4.03 -7.83 3.50
N LEU A 127 -4.75 -8.93 3.37
CA LEU A 127 -4.40 -10.01 2.46
C LEU A 127 -4.71 -9.60 1.02
N VAL A 128 -3.78 -9.84 0.12
CA VAL A 128 -3.92 -9.56 -1.31
C VAL A 128 -3.44 -10.76 -2.14
N GLU A 129 -3.98 -10.89 -3.34
CA GLU A 129 -3.49 -11.87 -4.31
C GLU A 129 -2.28 -11.32 -5.08
N PRO A 130 -1.38 -12.20 -5.57
CA PRO A 130 -0.27 -11.78 -6.43
C PRO A 130 -0.74 -10.98 -7.65
N SER A 131 -1.89 -11.33 -8.21
CA SER A 131 -2.54 -10.65 -9.33
C SER A 131 -2.96 -9.21 -9.03
N HIS A 132 -3.04 -8.80 -7.77
CA HIS A 132 -3.35 -7.43 -7.38
C HIS A 132 -2.27 -6.43 -7.81
N PHE A 133 -1.05 -6.89 -7.99
CA PHE A 133 0.10 -6.05 -8.36
C PHE A 133 0.53 -6.30 -9.81
N PHE A 134 -0.26 -5.77 -10.77
CA PHE A 134 0.05 -5.85 -12.20
C PHE A 134 1.15 -4.88 -12.62
N SER A 135 1.55 -5.01 -13.88
CA SER A 135 2.48 -4.08 -14.53
C SER A 135 2.00 -2.63 -14.38
N GLY A 136 2.81 -1.78 -13.75
CA GLY A 136 2.46 -0.39 -13.38
C GLY A 136 2.22 -0.17 -11.89
N SER A 137 2.00 -1.21 -11.10
CA SER A 137 1.95 -1.10 -9.64
C SER A 137 3.34 -0.82 -9.08
N ARG A 138 3.43 0.12 -8.15
CA ARG A 138 4.66 0.44 -7.43
C ARG A 138 4.71 -0.45 -6.22
N VAL A 139 5.68 -1.35 -6.17
CA VAL A 139 5.72 -2.41 -5.15
C VAL A 139 7.13 -2.62 -4.63
N TYR A 140 7.29 -2.43 -3.33
CA TYR A 140 8.50 -2.74 -2.60
C TYR A 140 8.28 -4.01 -1.76
N SER A 141 9.09 -5.03 -1.96
CA SER A 141 9.09 -6.22 -1.10
C SER A 141 9.79 -5.91 0.22
N LEU A 142 9.03 -5.93 1.30
CA LEU A 142 9.56 -5.82 2.65
C LEU A 142 10.25 -7.12 3.08
N SER A 143 9.77 -8.28 2.60
CA SER A 143 10.38 -9.58 2.89
C SER A 143 11.79 -9.66 2.30
N GLU A 144 11.95 -9.28 1.03
CA GLU A 144 13.23 -9.36 0.31
C GLU A 144 14.08 -8.07 0.40
N ASN A 145 13.54 -6.99 1.00
CA ASN A 145 14.17 -5.68 1.12
C ASN A 145 14.61 -5.08 -0.22
N ARG A 146 13.74 -5.15 -1.22
CA ARG A 146 14.01 -4.63 -2.57
C ARG A 146 12.74 -4.21 -3.31
N TRP A 147 12.91 -3.38 -4.30
CA TRP A 147 11.84 -3.09 -5.24
C TRP A 147 11.52 -4.33 -6.10
N ARG A 148 10.26 -4.69 -6.16
CA ARG A 148 9.73 -5.56 -7.22
C ARG A 148 9.47 -4.73 -8.47
N GLN A 149 8.91 -3.55 -8.29
CA GLN A 149 8.69 -2.58 -9.35
C GLN A 149 8.91 -1.17 -8.82
N MET A 150 9.93 -0.51 -9.33
CA MET A 150 10.31 0.85 -8.97
C MET A 150 9.27 1.86 -9.50
N PRO A 151 8.89 2.89 -8.74
CA PRO A 151 8.04 3.95 -9.24
C PRO A 151 8.76 4.79 -10.29
N VAL A 152 7.98 5.34 -11.20
CA VAL A 152 8.39 6.39 -12.12
C VAL A 152 7.60 7.66 -11.83
N HIS A 153 8.13 8.82 -12.18
CA HIS A 153 7.38 10.06 -12.11
C HIS A 153 6.15 9.96 -13.01
N ARG A 154 5.00 10.37 -12.47
CA ARG A 154 3.74 10.27 -13.20
C ARG A 154 3.62 11.45 -14.17
N GLU A 155 3.32 11.17 -15.41
CA GLU A 155 2.87 12.16 -16.38
C GLU A 155 1.36 12.33 -16.24
N PHE A 156 0.90 13.57 -16.11
CA PHE A 156 -0.52 13.90 -16.03
C PHE A 156 -0.95 14.45 -17.38
N THR A 157 -1.94 13.80 -18.00
CA THR A 157 -2.46 14.15 -19.32
C THR A 157 -3.36 15.38 -19.28
N TYR A 158 -4.00 15.62 -18.12
CA TYR A 158 -4.96 16.71 -17.92
C TYR A 158 -4.41 17.70 -16.89
N SER A 159 -4.72 18.98 -17.09
CA SER A 159 -4.46 20.02 -16.07
C SER A 159 -5.45 19.88 -14.90
N PRO A 160 -5.13 20.46 -13.72
CA PRO A 160 -6.07 20.51 -12.60
C PRO A 160 -7.42 21.15 -12.95
N GLN A 161 -7.41 22.15 -13.80
CA GLN A 161 -8.60 22.85 -14.26
C GLN A 161 -9.49 21.95 -15.12
N GLU A 162 -8.91 21.25 -16.08
CA GLU A 162 -9.63 20.28 -16.91
C GLU A 162 -10.26 19.16 -16.08
N LEU A 163 -9.56 18.67 -15.05
CA LEU A 163 -10.13 17.65 -14.15
C LEU A 163 -11.26 18.22 -13.31
N PHE A 164 -11.18 19.48 -12.88
CA PHE A 164 -12.25 20.13 -12.15
C PHE A 164 -13.53 20.27 -12.99
N GLU A 165 -13.41 20.60 -14.28
CA GLU A 165 -14.54 20.74 -15.18
C GLU A 165 -15.26 19.41 -15.52
N TYR A 166 -14.61 18.26 -15.26
CA TYR A 166 -15.17 16.92 -15.47
C TYR A 166 -15.99 16.41 -14.29
N TYR A 167 -15.94 17.06 -13.13
CA TYR A 167 -16.65 16.69 -11.91
C TYR A 167 -17.75 17.68 -11.55
#